data_9b67bc3747e0d0e0028a0fe632f30ee9
#
_entry.id   9b67bc3747e0d0e0028a0fe632f30ee9
#
_cell.length_a   1.000
_cell.length_b   1.000
_cell.length_c   1.000
_cell.angle_alpha   90.00
_cell.angle_beta   90.00
_cell.angle_gamma   90.00
#
_symmetry.space_group_name_H-M   'P 1'
#
loop_
_entity.id
_entity.type
_entity.pdbx_description
1 polymer ?
#
loop_
_entity_poly.entity_id
_entity_poly.type
_entity_poly.pdbx_seq_one_letter_code
_entity_poly.pdbx_strand_id
1 'polypeptide(L)'
;ELYLHDGNFSYYLEQKAARLEMENAAARKRSSILRRELEWIRRGAQARSTKQKARIQRFEEMSAISGPQEEQRLSLGSTSARLGRRIIECEAVCKALGGRTLISDFTYTILRDERMAVVGPNGCGKTTLLRMLAGQLAPDSGTIAVGETVKIGFFTQEFPKVAPNVRLIDFMRDIAEYVETPDGRFSASQKLEQFLFPPDVQYTPVERLSGGEKRRL
;
A
#
# COMPACT_ATOMS: atom_id res chain seq x y z
N GLU A 1 -0.34 18.09 -14.06
CA GLU A 1 -1.30 19.21 -14.11
C GLU A 1 -1.82 19.48 -12.69
N LEU A 2 -2.00 20.79 -12.36
CA LEU A 2 -2.52 21.24 -11.07
C LEU A 2 -3.99 21.66 -11.28
N TYR A 3 -4.90 21.12 -10.47
CA TYR A 3 -6.31 21.47 -10.50
C TYR A 3 -6.71 22.15 -9.18
N LEU A 4 -7.25 23.35 -9.27
CA LEU A 4 -7.79 24.08 -8.13
C LEU A 4 -9.31 23.85 -8.07
N HIS A 5 -9.81 23.56 -6.88
CA HIS A 5 -11.24 23.38 -6.62
C HIS A 5 -11.65 24.23 -5.43
N ASP A 6 -12.62 25.10 -5.61
CA ASP A 6 -13.25 25.87 -4.54
C ASP A 6 -14.41 25.05 -3.97
N GLY A 7 -14.26 24.57 -2.73
CA GLY A 7 -15.29 23.77 -2.08
C GLY A 7 -14.76 22.78 -1.04
N ASN A 8 -15.65 21.93 -0.53
CA ASN A 8 -15.29 20.89 0.43
C ASN A 8 -14.72 19.63 -0.27
N PHE A 9 -14.24 18.70 0.52
CA PHE A 9 -13.63 17.45 0.02
C PHE A 9 -14.62 16.59 -0.81
N SER A 10 -15.92 16.59 -0.45
CA SER A 10 -16.95 15.86 -1.21
C SER A 10 -17.12 16.43 -2.61
N TYR A 11 -17.15 17.74 -2.74
CA TYR A 11 -17.19 18.42 -4.05
C TYR A 11 -15.96 18.11 -4.91
N TYR A 12 -14.77 18.11 -4.30
CA TYR A 12 -13.54 17.68 -4.99
C TYR A 12 -13.67 16.25 -5.54
N LEU A 13 -14.19 15.31 -4.74
CA LEU A 13 -14.35 13.90 -5.17
C LEU A 13 -15.33 13.78 -6.34
N GLU A 14 -16.44 14.52 -6.33
CA GLU A 14 -17.40 14.55 -7.43
C GLU A 14 -16.75 15.09 -8.73
N GLN A 15 -16.05 16.21 -8.64
CA GLN A 15 -15.34 16.80 -9.78
C GLN A 15 -14.22 15.88 -10.31
N LYS A 16 -13.49 15.22 -9.41
CA LYS A 16 -12.49 14.22 -9.79
C LYS A 16 -13.13 13.03 -10.53
N ALA A 17 -14.24 12.51 -10.02
CA ALA A 17 -14.97 11.41 -10.66
C ALA A 17 -15.48 11.78 -12.05
N ALA A 18 -16.11 12.94 -12.19
CA ALA A 18 -16.60 13.44 -13.47
C ALA A 18 -15.48 13.61 -14.50
N ARG A 19 -14.34 14.17 -14.09
CA ARG A 19 -13.16 14.32 -14.95
C ARG A 19 -12.61 12.97 -15.42
N LEU A 20 -12.43 12.02 -14.50
CA LEU A 20 -11.96 10.67 -14.83
C LEU A 20 -12.90 9.96 -15.81
N GLU A 21 -14.21 10.16 -15.67
CA GLU A 21 -15.20 9.61 -16.59
C GLU A 21 -15.05 10.21 -17.99
N MET A 22 -14.87 11.54 -18.10
CA MET A 22 -14.62 12.22 -19.39
C MET A 22 -13.31 11.73 -20.03
N GLU A 23 -12.24 11.63 -19.28
CA GLU A 23 -10.94 11.15 -19.76
C GLU A 23 -11.03 9.69 -20.24
N ASN A 24 -11.72 8.82 -19.51
CA ASN A 24 -11.98 7.45 -19.89
C ASN A 24 -12.85 7.33 -21.15
N ALA A 25 -13.86 8.18 -21.29
CA ALA A 25 -14.69 8.23 -22.50
C ALA A 25 -13.87 8.67 -23.72
N ALA A 26 -13.02 9.70 -23.57
CA ALA A 26 -12.10 10.17 -24.60
C ALA A 26 -11.08 9.08 -24.99
N ALA A 27 -10.52 8.36 -24.02
CA ALA A 27 -9.59 7.27 -24.24
C ALA A 27 -10.25 6.10 -25.00
N ARG A 28 -11.48 5.71 -24.63
CA ARG A 28 -12.26 4.67 -25.35
C ARG A 28 -12.52 5.06 -26.79
N LYS A 29 -12.94 6.32 -27.04
CA LYS A 29 -13.15 6.84 -28.39
C LYS A 29 -11.87 6.81 -29.22
N ARG A 30 -10.75 7.23 -28.66
CA ARG A 30 -9.41 7.20 -29.27
C ARG A 30 -8.99 5.76 -29.61
N SER A 31 -9.12 4.83 -28.68
CA SER A 31 -8.80 3.40 -28.87
C SER A 31 -9.63 2.79 -30.00
N SER A 32 -10.92 3.14 -30.14
CA SER A 32 -11.78 2.69 -31.24
C SER A 32 -11.32 3.24 -32.59
N ILE A 33 -10.87 4.50 -32.63
CA ILE A 33 -10.31 5.11 -33.86
C ILE A 33 -8.99 4.41 -34.21
N LEU A 34 -8.07 4.27 -33.26
CA LEU A 34 -6.77 3.60 -33.46
C LEU A 34 -6.93 2.18 -33.98
N ARG A 35 -7.89 1.40 -33.45
CA ARG A 35 -8.17 0.04 -33.93
C ARG A 35 -8.57 0.04 -35.41
N ARG A 36 -9.47 0.93 -35.81
CA ARG A 36 -9.90 1.05 -37.22
C ARG A 36 -8.76 1.49 -38.14
N GLU A 37 -7.95 2.44 -37.69
CA GLU A 37 -6.79 2.91 -38.46
C GLU A 37 -5.73 1.82 -38.60
N LEU A 38 -5.49 1.04 -37.52
CA LEU A 38 -4.55 -0.09 -37.54
C LEU A 38 -5.00 -1.18 -38.55
N GLU A 39 -6.30 -1.51 -38.53
CA GLU A 39 -6.84 -2.47 -39.53
C GLU A 39 -6.68 -1.96 -40.93
N TRP A 40 -6.89 -0.67 -41.19
CA TRP A 40 -6.68 -0.08 -42.52
C TRP A 40 -5.20 -0.12 -42.92
N ILE A 41 -4.26 0.17 -42.02
CA ILE A 41 -2.81 0.05 -42.27
C ILE A 41 -2.43 -1.40 -42.59
N ARG A 42 -2.93 -2.37 -41.84
CA ARG A 42 -2.66 -3.81 -42.04
C ARG A 42 -3.18 -4.37 -43.37
N ARG A 43 -4.25 -3.80 -43.93
CA ARG A 43 -4.78 -4.19 -45.26
C ARG A 43 -3.93 -3.71 -46.42
N GLY A 44 -2.73 -3.21 -46.18
CA GLY A 44 -1.76 -2.87 -47.22
C GLY A 44 -2.01 -1.48 -47.83
N ALA A 45 -2.24 -0.47 -46.98
CA ALA A 45 -2.32 0.91 -47.43
C ALA A 45 -1.03 1.30 -48.19
N GLN A 46 -1.10 1.40 -49.52
CA GLN A 46 0.00 1.84 -50.32
C GLN A 46 0.29 3.33 -50.04
N ALA A 47 1.37 3.62 -49.34
CA ALA A 47 1.75 4.96 -48.88
C ALA A 47 2.25 5.89 -50.01
N ARG A 48 1.66 5.85 -51.19
CA ARG A 48 2.09 6.65 -52.36
C ARG A 48 1.44 8.03 -52.46
N SER A 49 0.38 8.31 -51.71
CA SER A 49 -0.29 9.62 -51.72
C SER A 49 -0.03 10.45 -50.46
N THR A 50 0.02 11.78 -50.61
CA THR A 50 0.20 12.72 -49.49
C THR A 50 -0.89 12.56 -48.41
N LYS A 51 -2.13 12.25 -48.80
CA LYS A 51 -3.26 12.00 -47.91
C LYS A 51 -3.04 10.75 -47.02
N GLN A 52 -2.41 9.72 -47.56
CA GLN A 52 -2.09 8.49 -46.82
C GLN A 52 -0.96 8.71 -45.83
N LYS A 53 0.08 9.47 -46.17
CA LYS A 53 1.14 9.87 -45.24
C LYS A 53 0.59 10.65 -44.07
N ALA A 54 -0.27 11.66 -44.31
CA ALA A 54 -0.90 12.45 -43.26
C ALA A 54 -1.81 11.60 -42.33
N ARG A 55 -2.41 10.52 -42.85
CA ARG A 55 -3.25 9.61 -42.04
C ARG A 55 -2.38 8.71 -41.15
N ILE A 56 -1.26 8.21 -41.63
CA ILE A 56 -0.29 7.43 -40.86
C ILE A 56 0.31 8.32 -39.76
N GLN A 57 0.75 9.53 -40.09
CA GLN A 57 1.28 10.47 -39.10
C GLN A 57 0.28 10.76 -38.00
N ARG A 58 -0.99 10.98 -38.33
CA ARG A 58 -2.07 11.19 -37.33
C ARG A 58 -2.28 9.94 -36.44
N PHE A 59 -2.14 8.74 -37.01
CA PHE A 59 -2.18 7.50 -36.22
C PHE A 59 -1.02 7.44 -35.21
N GLU A 60 0.20 7.75 -35.65
CA GLU A 60 1.39 7.80 -34.79
C GLU A 60 1.23 8.83 -33.67
N GLU A 61 0.78 10.05 -34.00
CA GLU A 61 0.52 11.10 -33.00
C GLU A 61 -0.54 10.66 -31.98
N MET A 62 -1.64 10.05 -32.41
CA MET A 62 -2.68 9.55 -31.50
C MET A 62 -2.22 8.35 -30.66
N SER A 63 -1.34 7.50 -31.20
CA SER A 63 -0.81 6.33 -30.48
C SER A 63 0.21 6.72 -29.42
N ALA A 64 0.91 7.85 -29.58
CA ALA A 64 1.85 8.39 -28.61
C ALA A 64 1.19 8.97 -27.34
N ILE A 65 -0.12 9.25 -27.39
CA ILE A 65 -0.85 9.79 -26.25
C ILE A 65 -1.17 8.65 -25.26
N SER A 66 -0.52 8.65 -24.12
CA SER A 66 -0.82 7.72 -23.01
C SER A 66 -2.27 7.83 -22.57
N GLY A 67 -2.91 6.70 -22.30
CA GLY A 67 -4.26 6.68 -21.71
C GLY A 67 -4.25 7.17 -20.26
N PRO A 68 -5.43 7.48 -19.67
CA PRO A 68 -5.52 7.77 -18.26
C PRO A 68 -4.98 6.58 -17.46
N GLN A 69 -4.11 6.88 -16.49
CA GLN A 69 -3.63 5.86 -15.57
C GLN A 69 -4.76 5.48 -14.62
N GLU A 70 -5.17 4.23 -14.62
CA GLU A 70 -6.08 3.73 -13.60
C GLU A 70 -5.41 3.84 -12.23
N GLU A 71 -6.07 4.51 -11.29
CA GLU A 71 -5.63 4.49 -9.89
C GLU A 71 -5.75 3.06 -9.36
N GLN A 72 -4.62 2.38 -9.28
CA GLN A 72 -4.56 1.06 -8.67
C GLN A 72 -4.84 1.20 -7.17
N ARG A 73 -5.87 0.49 -6.69
CA ARG A 73 -6.22 0.46 -5.27
C ARG A 73 -5.56 -0.73 -4.60
N LEU A 74 -4.87 -0.45 -3.51
CA LEU A 74 -4.31 -1.48 -2.65
C LEU A 74 -5.47 -2.27 -2.00
N SER A 75 -5.60 -3.55 -2.32
CA SER A 75 -6.54 -4.46 -1.68
C SER A 75 -5.75 -5.43 -0.80
N LEU A 76 -5.90 -5.29 0.51
CA LEU A 76 -5.26 -6.16 1.50
C LEU A 76 -6.29 -7.16 2.03
N GLY A 77 -6.14 -8.42 1.65
CA GLY A 77 -6.84 -9.54 2.28
C GLY A 77 -5.98 -10.14 3.39
N SER A 78 -6.55 -10.39 4.56
CA SER A 78 -5.90 -11.14 5.63
C SER A 78 -6.60 -12.45 5.89
N THR A 79 -5.85 -13.53 6.13
CA THR A 79 -6.38 -14.78 6.67
C THR A 79 -6.75 -14.55 8.13
N SER A 80 -8.02 -14.73 8.49
CA SER A 80 -8.39 -14.80 9.89
C SER A 80 -7.96 -16.17 10.43
N ALA A 81 -6.88 -16.22 11.21
CA ALA A 81 -6.61 -17.36 12.08
C ALA A 81 -7.74 -17.47 13.12
N ARG A 82 -8.02 -18.68 13.63
CA ARG A 82 -8.95 -18.87 14.74
C ARG A 82 -8.35 -18.19 15.98
N LEU A 83 -8.71 -16.94 16.22
CA LEU A 83 -8.31 -16.18 17.39
C LEU A 83 -9.25 -16.52 18.55
N GLY A 84 -8.69 -16.72 19.74
CA GLY A 84 -9.44 -16.77 20.98
C GLY A 84 -10.22 -15.47 21.23
N ARG A 85 -11.11 -15.47 22.22
CA ARG A 85 -11.87 -14.25 22.60
C ARG A 85 -10.97 -13.16 23.20
N ARG A 86 -9.95 -13.56 23.97
CA ARG A 86 -8.95 -12.67 24.59
C ARG A 86 -7.68 -12.70 23.75
N ILE A 87 -7.22 -11.55 23.35
CA ILE A 87 -6.07 -11.41 22.46
C ILE A 87 -4.82 -11.09 23.27
N ILE A 88 -4.88 -10.06 24.12
CA ILE A 88 -3.80 -9.66 25.01
C ILE A 88 -4.40 -9.32 26.37
N GLU A 89 -3.83 -9.85 27.43
CA GLU A 89 -4.21 -9.55 28.81
C GLU A 89 -3.04 -8.85 29.49
N CYS A 90 -3.31 -7.68 30.05
CA CYS A 90 -2.37 -6.87 30.83
C CYS A 90 -2.83 -6.83 32.28
N GLU A 91 -1.99 -7.16 33.23
CA GLU A 91 -2.28 -7.13 34.66
C GLU A 91 -1.22 -6.31 35.39
N ALA A 92 -1.65 -5.22 36.04
CA ALA A 92 -0.83 -4.35 36.87
C ALA A 92 0.50 -3.91 36.21
N VAL A 93 0.48 -3.65 34.91
CA VAL A 93 1.68 -3.33 34.12
C VAL A 93 2.21 -1.96 34.49
N CYS A 94 3.49 -1.90 34.86
CA CYS A 94 4.21 -0.66 35.11
C CYS A 94 5.44 -0.54 34.21
N LYS A 95 5.76 0.71 33.82
CA LYS A 95 6.97 1.02 33.05
C LYS A 95 7.49 2.40 33.37
N ALA A 96 8.76 2.49 33.70
CA ALA A 96 9.52 3.72 33.83
C ALA A 96 10.64 3.77 32.78
N LEU A 97 10.93 4.94 32.25
CA LEU A 97 12.05 5.20 31.35
C LEU A 97 12.70 6.53 31.75
N GLY A 98 14.03 6.54 31.85
CA GLY A 98 14.80 7.74 32.21
C GLY A 98 14.42 8.33 33.58
N GLY A 99 14.06 7.50 34.56
CA GLY A 99 13.64 7.94 35.90
C GLY A 99 12.20 8.48 35.96
N ARG A 100 11.47 8.47 34.85
CA ARG A 100 10.06 8.91 34.83
C ARG A 100 9.13 7.71 34.64
N THR A 101 8.15 7.56 35.50
CA THR A 101 7.07 6.57 35.33
C THR A 101 6.16 7.01 34.18
N LEU A 102 6.08 6.17 33.15
CA LEU A 102 5.24 6.41 31.98
C LEU A 102 3.91 5.66 32.07
N ILE A 103 3.92 4.48 32.66
CA ILE A 103 2.76 3.61 32.80
C ILE A 103 2.77 3.10 34.22
N SER A 104 1.63 3.20 34.92
CA SER A 104 1.44 2.78 36.29
C SER A 104 0.15 1.98 36.41
N ASP A 105 0.26 0.76 36.94
CA ASP A 105 -0.86 -0.15 37.21
C ASP A 105 -1.86 -0.31 36.08
N PHE A 106 -1.34 -0.48 34.83
CA PHE A 106 -2.19 -0.63 33.68
C PHE A 106 -2.72 -2.06 33.58
N THR A 107 -4.04 -2.19 33.79
CA THR A 107 -4.76 -3.46 33.69
C THR A 107 -5.81 -3.34 32.59
N TYR A 108 -5.70 -4.17 31.55
CA TYR A 108 -6.63 -4.14 30.42
C TYR A 108 -6.61 -5.47 29.65
N THR A 109 -7.75 -5.89 29.15
CA THR A 109 -7.86 -7.07 28.26
C THR A 109 -8.33 -6.64 26.90
N ILE A 110 -7.49 -6.82 25.87
CA ILE A 110 -7.85 -6.58 24.47
C ILE A 110 -8.62 -7.80 23.97
N LEU A 111 -9.84 -7.54 23.49
CA LEU A 111 -10.72 -8.56 22.98
C LEU A 111 -10.59 -8.69 21.44
N ARG A 112 -11.07 -9.80 20.93
CA ARG A 112 -11.17 -10.03 19.49
C ARG A 112 -12.04 -8.94 18.83
N ASP A 113 -11.61 -8.47 17.66
CA ASP A 113 -12.28 -7.45 16.85
C ASP A 113 -12.36 -6.04 17.50
N GLU A 114 -11.68 -5.84 18.62
CA GLU A 114 -11.60 -4.54 19.28
C GLU A 114 -10.69 -3.59 18.53
N ARG A 115 -11.10 -2.33 18.44
CA ARG A 115 -10.32 -1.22 17.88
C ARG A 115 -10.06 -0.21 18.97
N MET A 116 -8.80 -0.08 19.36
CA MET A 116 -8.37 0.78 20.44
C MET A 116 -7.49 1.91 19.90
N ALA A 117 -7.67 3.13 20.42
CA ALA A 117 -6.79 4.25 20.16
C ALA A 117 -6.14 4.72 21.46
N VAL A 118 -4.80 4.90 21.42
CA VAL A 118 -4.04 5.44 22.54
C VAL A 118 -3.75 6.92 22.27
N VAL A 119 -4.39 7.81 23.02
CA VAL A 119 -4.32 9.27 22.83
C VAL A 119 -3.64 9.92 24.03
N GLY A 120 -2.87 10.98 23.79
CA GLY A 120 -2.19 11.75 24.84
C GLY A 120 -1.07 12.62 24.27
N PRO A 121 -0.47 13.50 25.08
CA PRO A 121 0.62 14.40 24.67
C PRO A 121 1.88 13.61 24.26
N ASN A 122 2.82 14.29 23.59
CA ASN A 122 4.09 13.67 23.21
C ASN A 122 4.90 13.33 24.48
N GLY A 123 5.54 12.15 24.46
CA GLY A 123 6.35 11.66 25.58
C GLY A 123 5.55 11.04 26.75
N CYS A 124 4.21 10.91 26.68
CA CYS A 124 3.42 10.29 27.76
C CYS A 124 3.49 8.76 27.82
N GLY A 125 4.20 8.09 26.87
CA GLY A 125 4.37 6.63 26.91
C GLY A 125 3.53 5.84 25.89
N LYS A 126 2.82 6.47 24.95
CA LYS A 126 2.02 5.77 23.92
C LYS A 126 2.78 4.69 23.16
N THR A 127 3.92 5.07 22.57
CA THR A 127 4.78 4.14 21.84
C THR A 127 5.38 3.07 22.74
N THR A 128 5.68 3.42 23.99
CA THR A 128 6.18 2.49 25.02
C THR A 128 5.14 1.40 25.32
N LEU A 129 3.87 1.80 25.52
CA LEU A 129 2.77 0.86 25.72
C LEU A 129 2.61 -0.07 24.51
N LEU A 130 2.56 0.49 23.29
CA LEU A 130 2.41 -0.31 22.06
C LEU A 130 3.57 -1.29 21.87
N ARG A 131 4.80 -0.90 22.18
CA ARG A 131 5.98 -1.80 22.12
C ARG A 131 5.90 -2.93 23.15
N MET A 132 5.38 -2.64 24.34
CA MET A 132 5.17 -3.69 25.35
C MET A 132 4.07 -4.67 24.91
N LEU A 133 2.95 -4.18 24.40
CA LEU A 133 1.89 -5.02 23.83
C LEU A 133 2.38 -5.88 22.67
N ALA A 134 3.31 -5.36 21.85
CA ALA A 134 3.95 -6.08 20.76
C ALA A 134 5.07 -7.03 21.19
N GLY A 135 5.37 -7.14 22.49
CA GLY A 135 6.45 -7.98 23.00
C GLY A 135 7.87 -7.48 22.71
N GLN A 136 8.01 -6.24 22.19
CA GLN A 136 9.32 -5.64 21.87
C GLN A 136 10.00 -4.99 23.09
N LEU A 137 9.26 -4.75 24.16
CA LEU A 137 9.75 -4.17 25.40
C LEU A 137 9.11 -4.89 26.59
N ALA A 138 9.91 -5.33 27.54
CA ALA A 138 9.39 -5.92 28.77
C ALA A 138 8.87 -4.84 29.73
N PRO A 139 7.77 -5.10 30.48
CA PRO A 139 7.36 -4.26 31.58
C PRO A 139 8.36 -4.36 32.75
N ASP A 140 8.38 -3.35 33.61
CA ASP A 140 9.21 -3.38 34.85
C ASP A 140 8.52 -4.19 35.95
N SER A 141 7.17 -4.17 35.97
CA SER A 141 6.35 -5.04 36.81
C SER A 141 4.99 -5.29 36.15
N GLY A 142 4.25 -6.27 36.66
CA GLY A 142 3.03 -6.78 36.04
C GLY A 142 3.28 -7.79 34.95
N THR A 143 2.22 -8.25 34.30
CA THR A 143 2.28 -9.27 33.25
C THR A 143 1.55 -8.86 31.99
N ILE A 144 2.06 -9.29 30.85
CA ILE A 144 1.40 -9.16 29.55
C ILE A 144 1.36 -10.56 28.94
N ALA A 145 0.15 -11.11 28.85
CA ALA A 145 -0.07 -12.43 28.23
C ALA A 145 -0.69 -12.23 26.84
N VAL A 146 -0.04 -12.80 25.85
CA VAL A 146 -0.53 -12.81 24.45
C VAL A 146 -1.06 -14.20 24.12
N GLY A 147 -2.22 -14.28 23.50
CA GLY A 147 -2.80 -15.57 23.12
C GLY A 147 -1.89 -16.35 22.16
N GLU A 148 -1.79 -17.67 22.35
CA GLU A 148 -0.86 -18.54 21.59
C GLU A 148 -1.03 -18.47 20.07
N THR A 149 -2.23 -18.21 19.59
CA THR A 149 -2.55 -18.13 18.15
C THR A 149 -2.43 -16.71 17.59
N VAL A 150 -2.09 -15.73 18.43
CA VAL A 150 -2.02 -14.32 18.04
C VAL A 150 -0.71 -14.02 17.34
N LYS A 151 -0.79 -13.52 16.13
CA LYS A 151 0.35 -12.97 15.38
C LYS A 151 0.23 -11.46 15.38
N ILE A 152 1.21 -10.78 15.97
CA ILE A 152 1.23 -9.33 16.10
C ILE A 152 2.02 -8.73 14.94
N GLY A 153 1.35 -7.92 14.11
CA GLY A 153 2.00 -7.03 13.16
C GLY A 153 2.23 -5.66 13.79
N PHE A 154 3.46 -5.18 13.79
CA PHE A 154 3.81 -3.87 14.36
C PHE A 154 4.24 -2.91 13.26
N PHE A 155 3.40 -1.91 12.99
CA PHE A 155 3.69 -0.87 12.00
C PHE A 155 4.33 0.34 12.68
N THR A 156 5.57 0.64 12.31
CA THR A 156 6.33 1.76 12.87
C THR A 156 6.22 3.03 12.02
N GLN A 157 6.44 4.17 12.64
CA GLN A 157 6.51 5.45 11.93
C GLN A 157 7.77 5.54 11.05
N GLU A 158 8.86 4.88 11.43
CA GLU A 158 10.11 4.81 10.69
C GLU A 158 10.23 3.45 10.00
N PHE A 159 10.71 3.47 8.76
CA PHE A 159 11.02 2.25 8.02
C PHE A 159 12.27 1.58 8.64
N PRO A 160 12.29 0.25 8.77
CA PRO A 160 13.46 -0.45 9.31
C PRO A 160 14.72 -0.15 8.47
N LYS A 161 15.87 -0.08 9.13
CA LYS A 161 17.15 0.08 8.44
C LYS A 161 17.44 -1.20 7.65
N VAL A 162 17.50 -1.07 6.34
CA VAL A 162 17.86 -2.16 5.43
C VAL A 162 19.31 -1.97 5.01
N ALA A 163 20.03 -3.08 4.82
CA ALA A 163 21.39 -3.03 4.30
C ALA A 163 21.44 -2.35 2.92
N PRO A 164 22.52 -1.65 2.56
CA PRO A 164 22.63 -0.97 1.28
C PRO A 164 22.53 -1.97 0.12
N ASN A 165 21.96 -1.52 -1.00
CA ASN A 165 21.77 -2.28 -2.24
C ASN A 165 20.88 -3.55 -2.15
N VAL A 166 20.16 -3.79 -1.06
CA VAL A 166 19.17 -4.86 -0.99
C VAL A 166 18.01 -4.56 -1.93
N ARG A 167 17.74 -5.47 -2.86
CA ARG A 167 16.62 -5.33 -3.81
C ARG A 167 15.29 -5.56 -3.10
N LEU A 168 14.26 -4.90 -3.58
CA LEU A 168 12.91 -5.03 -3.03
C LEU A 168 12.42 -6.48 -2.98
N ILE A 169 12.64 -7.24 -4.04
CA ILE A 169 12.26 -8.66 -4.11
C ILE A 169 13.00 -9.52 -3.09
N ASP A 170 14.31 -9.25 -2.87
CA ASP A 170 15.13 -10.00 -1.94
C ASP A 170 14.71 -9.68 -0.50
N PHE A 171 14.44 -8.40 -0.19
CA PHE A 171 13.90 -7.98 1.10
C PHE A 171 12.57 -8.69 1.44
N MET A 172 11.68 -8.82 0.46
CA MET A 172 10.41 -9.55 0.66
C MET A 172 10.62 -11.05 0.84
N ARG A 173 11.57 -11.66 0.11
CA ARG A 173 11.90 -13.08 0.25
C ARG A 173 12.51 -13.41 1.61
N ASP A 174 13.32 -12.52 2.17
CA ASP A 174 13.88 -12.67 3.52
C ASP A 174 12.78 -12.71 4.59
N ILE A 175 11.66 -12.02 4.36
CA ILE A 175 10.48 -12.06 5.26
C ILE A 175 9.67 -13.33 5.00
N ALA A 176 9.29 -13.58 3.76
CA ALA A 176 8.56 -14.76 3.33
C ALA A 176 8.69 -14.97 1.82
N GLU A 177 9.17 -16.14 1.41
CA GLU A 177 9.22 -16.52 0.00
C GLU A 177 7.82 -16.72 -0.58
N TYR A 178 6.91 -17.24 0.24
CA TYR A 178 5.49 -17.44 -0.07
C TYR A 178 4.62 -16.98 1.09
N VAL A 179 3.50 -16.36 0.76
CA VAL A 179 2.47 -15.93 1.73
C VAL A 179 1.18 -16.68 1.45
N GLU A 180 0.66 -17.37 2.44
CA GLU A 180 -0.64 -18.03 2.36
C GLU A 180 -1.75 -17.03 2.71
N THR A 181 -2.75 -16.93 1.85
CA THR A 181 -3.93 -16.09 2.05
C THR A 181 -5.19 -16.91 1.76
N PRO A 182 -6.40 -16.43 2.11
CA PRO A 182 -7.65 -17.09 1.75
C PRO A 182 -7.79 -17.37 0.25
N ASP A 183 -7.22 -16.49 -0.57
CA ASP A 183 -7.28 -16.55 -2.03
C ASP A 183 -6.21 -17.48 -2.63
N GLY A 184 -5.35 -18.08 -1.80
CA GLY A 184 -4.30 -18.99 -2.22
C GLY A 184 -2.90 -18.63 -1.74
N ARG A 185 -1.91 -19.35 -2.29
CA ARG A 185 -0.49 -19.16 -2.00
C ARG A 185 0.12 -18.19 -3.03
N PHE A 186 0.65 -17.08 -2.56
CA PHE A 186 1.29 -16.07 -3.40
C PHE A 186 2.80 -16.03 -3.16
N SER A 187 3.56 -15.91 -4.24
CA SER A 187 5.01 -15.65 -4.16
C SER A 187 5.29 -14.22 -3.71
N ALA A 188 6.51 -13.96 -3.25
CA ALA A 188 6.97 -12.61 -2.89
C ALA A 188 6.74 -11.59 -4.05
N SER A 189 7.01 -11.99 -5.30
CA SER A 189 6.78 -11.13 -6.47
C SER A 189 5.31 -10.78 -6.67
N GLN A 190 4.41 -11.78 -6.61
CA GLN A 190 2.97 -11.54 -6.73
C GLN A 190 2.42 -10.67 -5.60
N LYS A 191 2.97 -10.82 -4.37
CA LYS A 191 2.63 -9.93 -3.26
C LYS A 191 3.09 -8.51 -3.51
N LEU A 192 4.29 -8.31 -4.01
CA LEU A 192 4.79 -6.99 -4.39
C LEU A 192 3.91 -6.33 -5.45
N GLU A 193 3.42 -7.07 -6.45
CA GLU A 193 2.46 -6.55 -7.43
C GLU A 193 1.16 -6.09 -6.75
N GLN A 194 0.63 -6.87 -5.79
CA GLN A 194 -0.54 -6.45 -5.00
C GLN A 194 -0.27 -5.19 -4.18
N PHE A 195 0.97 -4.97 -3.73
CA PHE A 195 1.41 -3.74 -3.06
C PHE A 195 1.79 -2.62 -4.04
N LEU A 196 1.44 -2.77 -5.33
CA LEU A 196 1.68 -1.77 -6.38
C LEU A 196 3.17 -1.57 -6.70
N PHE A 197 3.95 -2.65 -6.64
CA PHE A 197 5.32 -2.70 -7.13
C PHE A 197 5.38 -3.60 -8.36
N PRO A 198 5.31 -3.04 -9.57
CA PRO A 198 5.37 -3.81 -10.81
C PRO A 198 6.73 -4.52 -10.98
N PRO A 199 6.83 -5.55 -11.82
CA PRO A 199 8.03 -6.40 -11.93
C PRO A 199 9.33 -5.64 -12.22
N ASP A 200 9.27 -4.55 -12.98
CA ASP A 200 10.42 -3.70 -13.31
C ASP A 200 10.97 -2.96 -12.08
N VAL A 201 10.11 -2.61 -11.11
CA VAL A 201 10.50 -1.94 -9.86
C VAL A 201 11.02 -2.92 -8.82
N GLN A 202 10.65 -4.19 -8.85
CA GLN A 202 10.99 -5.19 -7.83
C GLN A 202 12.50 -5.45 -7.67
N TYR A 203 13.28 -5.15 -8.70
CA TYR A 203 14.75 -5.27 -8.67
C TYR A 203 15.47 -3.98 -8.25
N THR A 204 14.72 -2.93 -7.94
CA THR A 204 15.29 -1.67 -7.46
C THR A 204 15.73 -1.82 -6.00
N PRO A 205 16.86 -1.22 -5.59
CA PRO A 205 17.26 -1.17 -4.18
C PRO A 205 16.20 -0.47 -3.31
N VAL A 206 15.91 -1.05 -2.13
CA VAL A 206 14.90 -0.53 -1.19
C VAL A 206 15.21 0.92 -0.77
N GLU A 207 16.47 1.31 -0.70
CA GLU A 207 16.89 2.65 -0.35
C GLU A 207 16.40 3.73 -1.32
N ARG A 208 16.22 3.37 -2.62
CA ARG A 208 15.74 4.28 -3.68
C ARG A 208 14.24 4.50 -3.68
N LEU A 209 13.50 3.74 -2.90
CA LEU A 209 12.07 3.90 -2.78
C LEU A 209 11.72 5.22 -2.08
N SER A 210 10.68 5.88 -2.56
CA SER A 210 10.09 7.05 -1.92
C SER A 210 9.55 6.72 -0.53
N GLY A 211 9.32 7.71 0.32
CA GLY A 211 8.75 7.51 1.65
C GLY A 211 7.36 6.84 1.61
N GLY A 212 6.55 7.13 0.60
CA GLY A 212 5.25 6.51 0.39
C GLY A 212 5.35 5.04 -0.05
N GLU A 213 6.32 4.70 -0.91
CA GLU A 213 6.60 3.33 -1.32
C GLU A 213 7.14 2.49 -0.16
N LYS A 214 8.08 3.03 0.62
CA LYS A 214 8.58 2.37 1.84
C LYS A 214 7.47 2.07 2.85
N ARG A 215 6.43 2.90 2.92
CA ARG A 215 5.28 2.64 3.79
C ARG A 215 4.30 1.62 3.24
N ARG A 216 4.30 1.36 1.95
CA ARG A 216 3.48 0.30 1.34
C ARG A 216 4.16 -1.06 1.42
N LEU A 217 5.49 -1.08 1.51
CA LEU A 217 6.31 -2.25 1.70
C LEU A 217 6.25 -2.76 3.14
#